data_27267bd21e3742a5b91b0eed1a61528a
#
_entry.id   27267bd21e3742a5b91b0eed1a61528a
#
_cell.length_a   1.000
_cell.length_b   1.000
_cell.length_c   1.000
_cell.angle_alpha   90.00
_cell.angle_beta   90.00
_cell.angle_gamma   90.00
#
_symmetry.space_group_name_H-M   'P 1'
#
loop_
_entity.id
_entity.type
_entity.pdbx_description
1 polymer ?
#
loop_
_entity_poly.entity_id
_entity_poly.type
_entity_poly.pdbx_seq_one_letter_code
_entity_poly.pdbx_strand_id
1 'polypeptide(L)'
;MGAVAIVLEAFFIKEDPDAGKKDRAVRLRDSIHSITPDLRNLLISDVLIRFAEQIPTAFVVIWAVDRNGITPLQFGILATIGIVTGMLVQIPVAILADRSTKKPFVLTTFVFFAAFPIVLYFSRSFSALCGAFVLRGLQEYGEPTRKALILDLAPENAKASAFGTYYLLRDIIASIAAFGAAWLWNRGPGVNFFTAAAFGAAGTIYFAVFGRDLKSAS
;
A
#
# COMPACT_ATOMS: atom_id res chain seq x y z
N MET A 1 -23.24 4.02 -3.40
CA MET A 1 -22.35 3.86 -4.58
C MET A 1 -22.16 2.39 -4.96
N GLY A 2 -21.89 1.46 -4.03
CA GLY A 2 -21.68 0.02 -4.35
C GLY A 2 -22.89 -0.68 -5.01
N ALA A 3 -24.13 -0.39 -4.59
CA ALA A 3 -25.31 -1.01 -5.18
C ALA A 3 -25.52 -0.64 -6.65
N VAL A 4 -25.18 0.59 -7.04
CA VAL A 4 -25.28 1.05 -8.44
C VAL A 4 -24.21 0.36 -9.30
N ALA A 5 -23.01 0.16 -8.77
CA ALA A 5 -21.95 -0.56 -9.47
C ALA A 5 -22.35 -2.03 -9.73
N ILE A 6 -22.92 -2.72 -8.73
CA ILE A 6 -23.39 -4.11 -8.86
C ILE A 6 -24.51 -4.23 -9.93
N VAL A 7 -25.44 -3.25 -9.96
CA VAL A 7 -26.51 -3.23 -10.97
C VAL A 7 -25.94 -2.99 -12.37
N LEU A 8 -24.99 -2.07 -12.51
CA LEU A 8 -24.33 -1.81 -13.80
C LEU A 8 -23.50 -3.03 -14.25
N GLU A 9 -22.78 -3.66 -13.35
CA GLU A 9 -22.04 -4.91 -13.64
C GLU A 9 -22.98 -6.02 -14.13
N ALA A 10 -24.10 -6.23 -13.45
CA ALA A 10 -25.08 -7.26 -13.83
C ALA A 10 -25.75 -6.98 -15.19
N PHE A 11 -25.88 -5.70 -15.60
CA PHE A 11 -26.51 -5.34 -16.88
C PHE A 11 -25.52 -5.26 -18.06
N PHE A 12 -24.26 -4.86 -17.81
CA PHE A 12 -23.31 -4.57 -18.88
C PHE A 12 -22.24 -5.65 -19.06
N ILE A 13 -21.98 -6.50 -18.05
CA ILE A 13 -21.05 -7.62 -18.19
C ILE A 13 -21.88 -8.86 -18.59
N LYS A 14 -21.85 -9.19 -19.88
CA LYS A 14 -22.30 -10.50 -20.35
C LYS A 14 -21.32 -11.54 -19.82
N GLU A 15 -21.76 -12.35 -18.85
CA GLU A 15 -21.02 -13.56 -18.48
C GLU A 15 -20.88 -14.44 -19.73
N ASP A 16 -19.63 -14.77 -20.09
CA ASP A 16 -19.36 -15.79 -21.08
C ASP A 16 -19.69 -17.16 -20.45
N PRO A 17 -20.72 -17.87 -20.95
CA PRO A 17 -21.16 -19.14 -20.35
C PRO A 17 -20.08 -20.21 -20.37
N ASP A 18 -19.04 -20.07 -21.22
CA ASP A 18 -17.91 -20.99 -21.31
C ASP A 18 -16.74 -20.62 -20.39
N ALA A 19 -16.66 -19.39 -19.86
CA ALA A 19 -15.67 -18.99 -18.85
C ALA A 19 -15.85 -19.78 -17.54
N GLY A 20 -17.08 -20.02 -17.12
CA GLY A 20 -17.39 -20.79 -15.90
C GLY A 20 -17.04 -22.28 -15.94
N LYS A 21 -16.77 -22.84 -17.10
CA LYS A 21 -16.35 -24.25 -17.23
C LYS A 21 -14.83 -24.45 -17.26
N LYS A 22 -14.06 -23.37 -17.49
CA LYS A 22 -12.59 -23.40 -17.45
C LYS A 22 -11.98 -23.02 -16.11
N ASP A 23 -12.69 -22.30 -15.28
CA ASP A 23 -12.28 -22.03 -13.93
C ASP A 23 -12.71 -23.16 -12.97
N ARG A 24 -12.04 -24.27 -13.08
CA ARG A 24 -11.84 -25.11 -11.89
C ARG A 24 -11.30 -24.18 -10.83
N ALA A 25 -12.00 -24.09 -9.68
CA ALA A 25 -11.54 -23.40 -8.49
C ALA A 25 -10.04 -23.70 -8.34
N VAL A 26 -9.20 -22.73 -8.72
CA VAL A 26 -7.74 -22.83 -8.58
C VAL A 26 -7.54 -23.12 -7.12
N ARG A 27 -7.14 -24.34 -6.78
CA ARG A 27 -7.02 -24.73 -5.37
C ARG A 27 -6.06 -23.73 -4.76
N LEU A 28 -6.41 -23.15 -3.62
CA LEU A 28 -5.61 -22.14 -2.91
C LEU A 28 -4.13 -22.55 -2.84
N ARG A 29 -3.90 -23.86 -2.73
CA ARG A 29 -2.57 -24.48 -2.75
C ARG A 29 -1.83 -24.25 -4.06
N ASP A 30 -2.50 -24.38 -5.20
CA ASP A 30 -1.90 -24.22 -6.53
C ASP A 30 -1.60 -22.73 -6.77
N SER A 31 -2.44 -21.85 -6.24
CA SER A 31 -2.23 -20.39 -6.27
C SER A 31 -1.05 -19.95 -5.40
N ILE A 32 -0.84 -20.56 -4.24
CA ILE A 32 0.33 -20.29 -3.39
C ILE A 32 1.62 -20.75 -4.10
N HIS A 33 1.59 -21.87 -4.82
CA HIS A 33 2.74 -22.33 -5.61
C HIS A 33 3.06 -21.43 -6.82
N SER A 34 2.14 -20.56 -7.25
CA SER A 34 2.40 -19.58 -8.30
C SER A 34 3.26 -18.38 -7.82
N ILE A 35 3.52 -18.26 -6.52
CA ILE A 35 4.37 -17.20 -5.96
C ILE A 35 5.83 -17.57 -6.15
N THR A 36 6.49 -16.90 -7.10
CA THR A 36 7.93 -17.04 -7.34
C THR A 36 8.75 -16.56 -6.14
N PRO A 37 10.00 -17.00 -5.97
CA PRO A 37 10.86 -16.49 -4.91
C PRO A 37 11.02 -14.97 -4.91
N ASP A 38 11.09 -14.34 -6.09
CA ASP A 38 11.21 -12.89 -6.23
C ASP A 38 9.91 -12.19 -5.81
N LEU A 39 8.75 -12.73 -6.22
CA LEU A 39 7.44 -12.23 -5.82
C LEU A 39 7.21 -12.39 -4.32
N ARG A 40 7.72 -13.49 -3.72
CA ARG A 40 7.69 -13.69 -2.26
C ARG A 40 8.50 -12.65 -1.51
N ASN A 41 9.68 -12.29 -2.00
CA ASN A 41 10.51 -11.25 -1.38
C ASN A 41 9.81 -9.88 -1.43
N LEU A 42 9.14 -9.56 -2.55
CA LEU A 42 8.32 -8.36 -2.65
C LEU A 42 7.13 -8.43 -1.67
N LEU A 43 6.47 -9.60 -1.55
CA LEU A 43 5.33 -9.79 -0.64
C LEU A 43 5.74 -9.57 0.83
N ILE A 44 6.86 -10.13 1.27
CA ILE A 44 7.35 -9.96 2.65
C ILE A 44 7.59 -8.48 2.95
N SER A 45 8.28 -7.77 2.05
CA SER A 45 8.51 -6.34 2.24
C SER A 45 7.20 -5.54 2.22
N ASP A 46 6.28 -5.86 1.31
CA ASP A 46 5.00 -5.17 1.19
C ASP A 46 4.10 -5.39 2.42
N VAL A 47 4.11 -6.58 3.01
CA VAL A 47 3.43 -6.86 4.29
C VAL A 47 3.97 -5.97 5.42
N LEU A 48 5.29 -5.82 5.52
CA LEU A 48 5.91 -4.95 6.53
C LEU A 48 5.54 -3.48 6.30
N ILE A 49 5.49 -3.04 5.05
CA ILE A 49 5.04 -1.69 4.68
C ILE A 49 3.55 -1.50 5.01
N ARG A 50 2.71 -2.52 4.79
CA ARG A 50 1.29 -2.46 5.19
C ARG A 50 1.12 -2.37 6.71
N PHE A 51 2.00 -2.98 7.50
CA PHE A 51 2.01 -2.78 8.96
C PHE A 51 2.34 -1.33 9.32
N ALA A 52 3.31 -0.72 8.64
CA ALA A 52 3.65 0.68 8.83
C ALA A 52 2.47 1.62 8.50
N GLU A 53 1.62 1.25 7.56
CA GLU A 53 0.42 2.00 7.19
C GLU A 53 -0.75 1.74 8.15
N GLN A 54 -1.05 0.47 8.45
CA GLN A 54 -2.25 0.08 9.19
C GLN A 54 -2.18 0.44 10.68
N ILE A 55 -1.00 0.31 11.31
CA ILE A 55 -0.81 0.61 12.73
C ILE A 55 -1.23 2.05 13.08
N PRO A 56 -0.78 3.10 12.38
CA PRO A 56 -1.16 4.48 12.72
C PRO A 56 -2.52 4.90 12.14
N THR A 57 -3.06 4.23 11.14
CA THR A 57 -4.16 4.74 10.30
C THR A 57 -5.35 5.25 11.10
N ALA A 58 -5.87 4.48 12.06
CA ALA A 58 -7.01 4.89 12.91
C ALA A 58 -6.64 6.03 13.86
N PHE A 59 -5.37 6.17 14.21
CA PHE A 59 -4.88 7.11 15.21
C PHE A 59 -4.39 8.43 14.64
N VAL A 60 -4.26 8.55 13.31
CA VAL A 60 -3.89 9.80 12.63
C VAL A 60 -4.90 10.91 12.94
N VAL A 61 -6.20 10.61 12.86
CA VAL A 61 -7.25 11.59 13.16
C VAL A 61 -7.27 11.96 14.64
N ILE A 62 -7.14 10.97 15.53
CA ILE A 62 -7.08 11.20 16.99
C ILE A 62 -5.84 12.07 17.32
N TRP A 63 -4.69 11.79 16.71
CA TRP A 63 -3.49 12.60 16.89
C TRP A 63 -3.66 14.05 16.44
N ALA A 64 -4.26 14.26 15.26
CA ALA A 64 -4.47 15.58 14.72
C ALA A 64 -5.53 16.36 15.53
N VAL A 65 -6.69 15.77 15.78
CA VAL A 65 -7.83 16.47 16.39
C VAL A 65 -7.65 16.56 17.91
N ASP A 66 -7.50 15.44 18.61
CA ASP A 66 -7.55 15.42 20.07
C ASP A 66 -6.22 15.87 20.71
N ARG A 67 -5.08 15.59 20.08
CA ARG A 67 -3.77 15.88 20.66
C ARG A 67 -3.16 17.20 20.14
N ASN A 68 -3.45 17.61 18.92
CA ASN A 68 -2.92 18.85 18.34
C ASN A 68 -4.00 19.94 18.17
N GLY A 69 -5.25 19.72 18.61
CA GLY A 69 -6.31 20.73 18.60
C GLY A 69 -6.78 21.14 17.19
N ILE A 70 -6.58 20.28 16.20
CA ILE A 70 -7.00 20.53 14.82
C ILE A 70 -8.52 20.33 14.74
N THR A 71 -9.25 21.30 14.14
CA THR A 71 -10.68 21.15 13.93
C THR A 71 -10.99 20.06 12.89
N PRO A 72 -12.20 19.44 12.93
CA PRO A 72 -12.60 18.46 11.91
C PRO A 72 -12.53 19.00 10.48
N LEU A 73 -12.84 20.30 10.28
CA LEU A 73 -12.71 20.95 8.98
C LEU A 73 -11.24 21.02 8.52
N GLN A 74 -10.35 21.44 9.41
CA GLN A 74 -8.91 21.46 9.13
C GLN A 74 -8.38 20.06 8.84
N PHE A 75 -8.86 19.03 9.55
CA PHE A 75 -8.49 17.64 9.24
C PHE A 75 -8.97 17.24 7.84
N GLY A 76 -10.17 17.65 7.43
CA GLY A 76 -10.66 17.46 6.05
C GLY A 76 -9.74 18.11 5.00
N ILE A 77 -9.22 19.32 5.28
CA ILE A 77 -8.23 19.99 4.40
C ILE A 77 -6.94 19.16 4.34
N LEU A 78 -6.42 18.68 5.48
CA LEU A 78 -5.23 17.82 5.51
C LEU A 78 -5.43 16.55 4.67
N ALA A 79 -6.56 15.87 4.84
CA ALA A 79 -6.90 14.68 4.05
C ALA A 79 -6.94 14.99 2.55
N THR A 80 -7.53 16.12 2.17
CA THR A 80 -7.57 16.60 0.77
C THR A 80 -6.16 16.84 0.22
N ILE A 81 -5.28 17.48 1.00
CA ILE A 81 -3.86 17.67 0.61
C ILE A 81 -3.21 16.33 0.29
N GLY A 82 -3.38 15.31 1.14
CA GLY A 82 -2.83 13.98 0.89
C GLY A 82 -3.36 13.35 -0.40
N ILE A 83 -4.68 13.38 -0.60
CA ILE A 83 -5.33 12.82 -1.80
C ILE A 83 -4.85 13.53 -3.07
N VAL A 84 -4.87 14.87 -3.08
CA VAL A 84 -4.43 15.67 -4.25
C VAL A 84 -2.96 15.42 -4.55
N THR A 85 -2.11 15.37 -3.54
CA THR A 85 -0.68 15.05 -3.71
C THR A 85 -0.52 13.66 -4.35
N GLY A 86 -1.23 12.65 -3.84
CA GLY A 86 -1.19 11.30 -4.40
C GLY A 86 -1.60 11.27 -5.89
N MET A 87 -2.72 11.92 -6.23
CA MET A 87 -3.19 12.00 -7.62
C MET A 87 -2.17 12.69 -8.54
N LEU A 88 -1.56 13.78 -8.09
CA LEU A 88 -0.59 14.54 -8.88
C LEU A 88 0.69 13.78 -9.15
N VAL A 89 1.15 12.92 -8.23
CA VAL A 89 2.42 12.22 -8.38
C VAL A 89 2.30 10.87 -9.09
N GLN A 90 1.15 10.20 -9.02
CA GLN A 90 0.97 8.87 -9.60
C GLN A 90 1.20 8.84 -11.12
N ILE A 91 0.63 9.79 -11.87
CA ILE A 91 0.68 9.79 -13.35
C ILE A 91 2.11 10.05 -13.85
N PRO A 92 2.81 11.14 -13.45
CA PRO A 92 4.16 11.40 -13.95
C PRO A 92 5.15 10.30 -13.54
N VAL A 93 4.96 9.73 -12.34
CA VAL A 93 5.83 8.65 -11.86
C VAL A 93 5.62 7.35 -12.63
N ALA A 94 4.37 6.99 -12.95
CA ALA A 94 4.09 5.82 -13.77
C ALA A 94 4.77 5.93 -15.15
N ILE A 95 4.65 7.06 -15.82
CA ILE A 95 5.30 7.31 -17.13
C ILE A 95 6.84 7.21 -17.03
N LEU A 96 7.41 7.72 -15.93
CA LEU A 96 8.86 7.69 -15.72
C LEU A 96 9.35 6.27 -15.42
N ALA A 97 8.59 5.52 -14.63
CA ALA A 97 8.89 4.14 -14.25
C ALA A 97 8.80 3.17 -15.44
N ASP A 98 7.90 3.41 -16.40
CA ASP A 98 7.78 2.58 -17.60
C ASP A 98 9.01 2.68 -18.51
N ARG A 99 9.77 3.77 -18.40
CA ARG A 99 11.00 4.01 -19.17
C ARG A 99 12.29 3.63 -18.43
N SER A 100 12.18 3.13 -17.23
CA SER A 100 13.33 2.87 -16.35
C SER A 100 13.13 1.58 -15.53
N THR A 101 14.08 1.31 -14.63
CA THR A 101 13.95 0.22 -13.66
C THR A 101 12.89 0.55 -12.61
N LYS A 102 12.09 -0.44 -12.19
CA LYS A 102 10.94 -0.25 -11.29
C LYS A 102 11.32 -0.21 -9.81
N LYS A 103 12.40 -0.89 -9.43
CA LYS A 103 12.83 -1.04 -8.02
C LYS A 103 13.03 0.30 -7.31
N PRO A 104 13.70 1.33 -7.87
CA PRO A 104 13.90 2.60 -7.18
C PRO A 104 12.60 3.31 -6.82
N PHE A 105 11.59 3.24 -7.69
CA PHE A 105 10.28 3.88 -7.44
C PHE A 105 9.54 3.19 -6.29
N VAL A 106 9.53 1.86 -6.28
CA VAL A 106 8.93 1.08 -5.19
C VAL A 106 9.67 1.34 -3.88
N LEU A 107 11.02 1.37 -3.92
CA LEU A 107 11.83 1.64 -2.74
C LEU A 107 11.56 3.04 -2.16
N THR A 108 11.47 4.06 -3.02
CA THR A 108 11.16 5.44 -2.62
C THR A 108 9.78 5.50 -1.94
N THR A 109 8.78 4.80 -2.48
CA THR A 109 7.46 4.67 -1.85
C THR A 109 7.55 4.07 -0.45
N PHE A 110 8.34 3.01 -0.28
CA PHE A 110 8.54 2.36 1.01
C PHE A 110 9.22 3.29 2.04
N VAL A 111 10.16 4.11 1.60
CA VAL A 111 10.76 5.16 2.44
C VAL A 111 9.70 6.16 2.92
N PHE A 112 8.77 6.58 2.05
CA PHE A 112 7.69 7.47 2.46
C PHE A 112 6.75 6.82 3.50
N PHE A 113 6.45 5.53 3.37
CA PHE A 113 5.69 4.80 4.39
C PHE A 113 6.42 4.73 5.73
N ALA A 114 7.72 4.52 5.73
CA ALA A 114 8.53 4.50 6.95
C ALA A 114 8.66 5.90 7.60
N ALA A 115 8.77 6.94 6.79
CA ALA A 115 8.98 8.32 7.26
C ALA A 115 7.69 8.96 7.80
N PHE A 116 6.53 8.66 7.21
CA PHE A 116 5.26 9.32 7.56
C PHE A 116 4.92 9.26 9.05
N PRO A 117 4.94 8.12 9.74
CA PRO A 117 4.62 8.06 11.16
C PRO A 117 5.55 8.92 12.02
N ILE A 118 6.82 9.00 11.66
CA ILE A 118 7.82 9.82 12.37
C ILE A 118 7.51 11.30 12.17
N VAL A 119 7.34 11.73 10.92
CA VAL A 119 7.04 13.13 10.58
C VAL A 119 5.73 13.55 11.24
N LEU A 120 4.69 12.70 11.19
CA LEU A 120 3.41 12.95 11.83
C LEU A 120 3.55 13.14 13.35
N TYR A 121 4.33 12.27 14.01
CA TYR A 121 4.54 12.35 15.46
C TYR A 121 5.17 13.68 15.90
N PHE A 122 6.11 14.21 15.13
CA PHE A 122 6.76 15.48 15.42
C PHE A 122 5.97 16.72 14.93
N SER A 123 4.95 16.54 14.09
CA SER A 123 4.11 17.63 13.60
C SER A 123 3.14 18.10 14.68
N ARG A 124 3.32 19.34 15.18
CA ARG A 124 2.54 19.94 16.28
C ARG A 124 1.71 21.15 15.85
N SER A 125 1.89 21.67 14.67
CA SER A 125 1.14 22.80 14.12
C SER A 125 0.39 22.39 12.87
N PHE A 126 -0.64 23.15 12.49
CA PHE A 126 -1.38 22.91 11.26
C PHE A 126 -0.46 22.91 10.03
N SER A 127 0.48 23.86 9.93
CA SER A 127 1.42 23.91 8.80
C SER A 127 2.36 22.69 8.77
N ALA A 128 2.85 22.22 9.92
CA ALA A 128 3.65 20.99 9.99
C ALA A 128 2.83 19.76 9.59
N LEU A 129 1.56 19.69 10.01
CA LEU A 129 0.64 18.63 9.60
C LEU A 129 0.36 18.68 8.08
N CYS A 130 0.27 19.87 7.46
CA CYS A 130 0.17 19.96 6.00
C CYS A 130 1.37 19.26 5.33
N GLY A 131 2.59 19.50 5.80
CA GLY A 131 3.78 18.81 5.31
C GLY A 131 3.73 17.29 5.52
N ALA A 132 3.25 16.83 6.69
CA ALA A 132 3.07 15.41 6.94
C ALA A 132 2.04 14.78 5.99
N PHE A 133 0.96 15.47 5.66
CA PHE A 133 -0.06 14.96 4.74
C PHE A 133 0.37 15.04 3.27
N VAL A 134 1.25 15.97 2.88
CA VAL A 134 1.96 15.87 1.59
C VAL A 134 2.78 14.60 1.54
N LEU A 135 3.56 14.29 2.60
CA LEU A 135 4.32 13.03 2.68
C LEU A 135 3.40 11.79 2.63
N ARG A 136 2.22 11.86 3.26
CA ARG A 136 1.20 10.82 3.15
C ARG A 136 0.74 10.62 1.69
N GLY A 137 0.52 11.69 0.95
CA GLY A 137 0.19 11.62 -0.47
C GLY A 137 1.31 11.01 -1.31
N LEU A 138 2.58 11.29 -0.96
CA LEU A 138 3.74 10.69 -1.62
C LEU A 138 3.86 9.17 -1.40
N GLN A 139 3.16 8.58 -0.45
CA GLN A 139 3.06 7.12 -0.31
C GLN A 139 2.43 6.45 -1.54
N GLU A 140 1.65 7.20 -2.32
CA GLU A 140 1.05 6.73 -3.57
C GLU A 140 2.01 6.81 -4.78
N TYR A 141 3.21 7.37 -4.58
CA TYR A 141 4.23 7.66 -5.61
C TYR A 141 4.51 6.48 -6.53
N GLY A 142 4.79 5.30 -6.00
CA GLY A 142 5.15 4.11 -6.78
C GLY A 142 4.07 3.03 -6.77
N GLU A 143 2.83 3.32 -6.39
CA GLU A 143 1.77 2.32 -6.34
C GLU A 143 1.48 1.67 -7.71
N PRO A 144 1.36 2.43 -8.83
CA PRO A 144 1.20 1.83 -10.15
C PRO A 144 2.41 0.99 -10.55
N THR A 145 3.62 1.47 -10.26
CA THR A 145 4.88 0.79 -10.55
C THR A 145 5.01 -0.52 -9.77
N ARG A 146 4.57 -0.53 -8.50
CA ARG A 146 4.54 -1.74 -7.68
C ARG A 146 3.58 -2.79 -8.24
N LYS A 147 2.38 -2.37 -8.69
CA LYS A 147 1.42 -3.27 -9.35
C LYS A 147 2.00 -3.87 -10.63
N ALA A 148 2.66 -3.07 -11.43
CA ALA A 148 3.35 -3.56 -12.62
C ALA A 148 4.47 -4.54 -12.26
N LEU A 149 5.30 -4.23 -11.24
CA LEU A 149 6.36 -5.13 -10.78
C LEU A 149 5.82 -6.49 -10.29
N ILE A 150 4.68 -6.51 -9.59
CA ILE A 150 4.02 -7.76 -9.17
C ILE A 150 3.67 -8.62 -10.40
N LEU A 151 3.12 -8.02 -11.45
CA LEU A 151 2.76 -8.72 -12.69
C LEU A 151 4.00 -9.19 -13.47
N ASP A 152 5.09 -8.44 -13.46
CA ASP A 152 6.35 -8.82 -14.11
C ASP A 152 7.04 -9.99 -13.40
N LEU A 153 6.95 -10.05 -12.06
CA LEU A 153 7.53 -11.13 -11.25
C LEU A 153 6.66 -12.39 -11.24
N ALA A 154 5.40 -12.29 -11.67
CA ALA A 154 4.48 -13.41 -11.73
C ALA A 154 4.76 -14.32 -12.95
N PRO A 155 4.50 -15.63 -12.87
CA PRO A 155 4.60 -16.54 -14.02
C PRO A 155 3.68 -16.10 -15.15
N GLU A 156 4.17 -16.17 -16.41
CA GLU A 156 3.42 -15.72 -17.59
C GLU A 156 2.03 -16.37 -17.73
N ASN A 157 1.91 -17.64 -17.38
CA ASN A 157 0.69 -18.43 -17.48
C ASN A 157 -0.25 -18.29 -16.27
N ALA A 158 0.15 -17.54 -15.23
CA ALA A 158 -0.59 -17.44 -13.98
C ALA A 158 -0.64 -16.01 -13.40
N LYS A 159 -0.43 -14.96 -14.21
CA LYS A 159 -0.36 -13.56 -13.76
C LYS A 159 -1.56 -13.14 -12.92
N ALA A 160 -2.78 -13.40 -13.39
CA ALA A 160 -4.00 -13.02 -12.67
C ALA A 160 -4.13 -13.75 -11.33
N SER A 161 -3.85 -15.07 -11.30
CA SER A 161 -3.89 -15.87 -10.08
C SER A 161 -2.82 -15.45 -9.08
N ALA A 162 -1.58 -15.23 -9.54
CA ALA A 162 -0.48 -14.77 -8.70
C ALA A 162 -0.76 -13.39 -8.10
N PHE A 163 -1.31 -12.46 -8.90
CA PHE A 163 -1.71 -11.13 -8.44
C PHE A 163 -2.80 -11.20 -7.37
N GLY A 164 -3.88 -11.96 -7.61
CA GLY A 164 -4.96 -12.14 -6.64
C GLY A 164 -4.47 -12.79 -5.34
N THR A 165 -3.66 -13.85 -5.43
CA THR A 165 -3.08 -14.53 -4.27
C THR A 165 -2.13 -13.63 -3.49
N TYR A 166 -1.31 -12.84 -4.18
CA TYR A 166 -0.43 -11.85 -3.55
C TYR A 166 -1.21 -10.88 -2.67
N TYR A 167 -2.25 -10.24 -3.23
CA TYR A 167 -3.07 -9.28 -2.49
C TYR A 167 -3.84 -9.94 -1.35
N LEU A 168 -4.39 -11.14 -1.58
CA LEU A 168 -5.11 -11.90 -0.54
C LEU A 168 -4.20 -12.18 0.67
N LEU A 169 -3.01 -12.72 0.44
CA LEU A 169 -2.05 -13.02 1.51
C LEU A 169 -1.59 -11.75 2.22
N ARG A 170 -1.24 -10.72 1.44
CA ARG A 170 -0.83 -9.42 1.98
C ARG A 170 -1.89 -8.84 2.92
N ASP A 171 -3.14 -8.77 2.47
CA ASP A 171 -4.20 -8.07 3.17
C ASP A 171 -4.70 -8.86 4.40
N ILE A 172 -4.74 -10.21 4.32
CA ILE A 172 -5.02 -11.06 5.48
C ILE A 172 -3.96 -10.83 6.57
N ILE A 173 -2.67 -10.84 6.21
CA ILE A 173 -1.61 -10.66 7.20
C ILE A 173 -1.61 -9.21 7.71
N ALA A 174 -1.79 -8.23 6.82
CA ALA A 174 -1.84 -6.81 7.20
C ALA A 174 -3.00 -6.48 8.13
N SER A 175 -4.14 -7.17 8.03
CA SER A 175 -5.29 -6.96 8.92
C SER A 175 -4.96 -7.27 10.38
N ILE A 176 -3.99 -8.15 10.66
CA ILE A 176 -3.53 -8.46 12.02
C ILE A 176 -2.92 -7.21 12.69
N ALA A 177 -2.27 -6.34 11.91
CA ALA A 177 -1.68 -5.11 12.43
C ALA A 177 -2.72 -4.16 13.04
N ALA A 178 -3.94 -4.12 12.49
CA ALA A 178 -5.01 -3.28 13.00
C ALA A 178 -5.45 -3.68 14.41
N PHE A 179 -5.46 -4.99 14.73
CA PHE A 179 -5.79 -5.46 16.08
C PHE A 179 -4.70 -5.09 17.09
N GLY A 180 -3.43 -5.13 16.72
CA GLY A 180 -2.32 -4.72 17.56
C GLY A 180 -2.21 -3.20 17.77
N ALA A 181 -2.74 -2.42 16.84
CA ALA A 181 -2.60 -0.97 16.80
C ALA A 181 -3.19 -0.27 18.04
N ALA A 182 -4.37 -0.71 18.52
CA ALA A 182 -5.01 -0.17 19.71
C ALA A 182 -4.18 -0.44 20.98
N TRP A 183 -3.60 -1.64 21.08
CA TRP A 183 -2.73 -1.97 22.21
C TRP A 183 -1.46 -1.12 22.23
N LEU A 184 -0.85 -0.87 21.07
CA LEU A 184 0.30 0.03 20.93
C LEU A 184 -0.07 1.47 21.30
N TRP A 185 -1.23 1.94 20.87
CA TRP A 185 -1.72 3.29 21.18
C TRP A 185 -1.97 3.50 22.67
N ASN A 186 -2.54 2.50 23.35
CA ASN A 186 -2.77 2.56 24.79
C ASN A 186 -1.46 2.63 25.62
N ARG A 187 -0.35 2.19 25.06
CA ARG A 187 0.98 2.37 25.68
C ARG A 187 1.60 3.73 25.41
N GLY A 188 1.06 4.47 24.46
CA GLY A 188 1.43 5.82 24.12
C GLY A 188 1.50 6.06 22.62
N PRO A 189 1.14 7.28 22.15
CA PRO A 189 1.18 7.61 20.73
C PRO A 189 2.57 7.38 20.09
N GLY A 190 3.65 7.70 20.83
CA GLY A 190 5.02 7.45 20.37
C GLY A 190 5.27 5.97 20.11
N VAL A 191 4.81 5.07 21.00
CA VAL A 191 4.97 3.62 20.80
C VAL A 191 4.30 3.17 19.52
N ASN A 192 3.08 3.65 19.22
CA ASN A 192 2.35 3.33 18.00
C ASN A 192 3.11 3.81 16.75
N PHE A 193 3.47 5.10 16.69
CA PHE A 193 4.11 5.69 15.52
C PHE A 193 5.53 5.17 15.28
N PHE A 194 6.34 4.99 16.31
CA PHE A 194 7.70 4.45 16.16
C PHE A 194 7.68 2.96 15.80
N THR A 195 6.73 2.18 16.32
CA THR A 195 6.56 0.79 15.88
C THR A 195 6.18 0.73 14.40
N ALA A 196 5.24 1.57 13.95
CA ALA A 196 4.89 1.67 12.55
C ALA A 196 6.11 2.01 11.67
N ALA A 197 6.89 3.02 12.07
CA ALA A 197 8.11 3.42 11.36
C ALA A 197 9.16 2.29 11.32
N ALA A 198 9.31 1.52 12.41
CA ALA A 198 10.24 0.40 12.47
C ALA A 198 9.85 -0.71 11.47
N PHE A 199 8.55 -1.04 11.36
CA PHE A 199 8.06 -1.97 10.33
C PHE A 199 8.32 -1.43 8.92
N GLY A 200 8.07 -0.13 8.68
CA GLY A 200 8.35 0.52 7.41
C GLY A 200 9.83 0.47 7.04
N ALA A 201 10.71 0.79 8.00
CA ALA A 201 12.16 0.70 7.80
C ALA A 201 12.61 -0.74 7.51
N ALA A 202 12.11 -1.72 8.27
CA ALA A 202 12.40 -3.13 8.04
C ALA A 202 11.96 -3.59 6.65
N GLY A 203 10.75 -3.23 6.20
CA GLY A 203 10.24 -3.54 4.87
C GLY A 203 11.08 -2.89 3.77
N THR A 204 11.46 -1.63 3.96
CA THR A 204 12.32 -0.87 3.03
C THR A 204 13.70 -1.52 2.90
N ILE A 205 14.35 -1.84 4.02
CA ILE A 205 15.67 -2.49 4.04
C ILE A 205 15.59 -3.87 3.42
N TYR A 206 14.57 -4.65 3.77
CA TYR A 206 14.38 -5.99 3.20
C TYR A 206 14.24 -5.92 1.67
N PHE A 207 13.42 -5.01 1.15
CA PHE A 207 13.27 -4.84 -0.29
C PHE A 207 14.54 -4.30 -0.98
N ALA A 208 15.26 -3.40 -0.32
CA ALA A 208 16.53 -2.91 -0.86
C ALA A 208 17.54 -4.04 -1.09
N VAL A 209 17.62 -4.98 -0.14
CA VAL A 209 18.58 -6.11 -0.16
C VAL A 209 18.09 -7.25 -1.05
N PHE A 210 16.86 -7.70 -0.87
CA PHE A 210 16.33 -8.92 -1.49
C PHE A 210 15.39 -8.67 -2.67
N GLY A 211 14.93 -7.43 -2.85
CA GLY A 211 14.03 -7.08 -3.96
C GLY A 211 14.77 -7.17 -5.29
N ARG A 212 14.13 -7.85 -6.28
CA ARG A 212 14.66 -7.95 -7.64
C ARG A 212 14.15 -6.81 -8.50
N ASP A 213 15.00 -6.32 -9.37
CA ASP A 213 14.66 -5.38 -10.43
C ASP A 213 14.63 -6.13 -11.78
N LEU A 214 13.54 -5.94 -12.52
CA LEU A 214 13.47 -6.43 -13.89
C LEU A 214 13.63 -5.19 -14.78
N LYS A 215 14.69 -5.14 -15.60
CA LYS A 215 14.80 -4.15 -16.64
C LYS A 215 13.59 -4.29 -17.56
N SER A 216 12.92 -3.19 -17.86
CA SER A 216 11.95 -3.14 -18.94
C SER A 216 12.61 -3.71 -20.19
N ALA A 217 11.99 -4.75 -20.78
CA ALA A 217 12.44 -5.22 -22.09
C ALA A 217 12.25 -4.05 -23.08
N SER A 218 13.39 -3.52 -23.54
CA SER A 218 13.46 -2.49 -24.59
C SER A 218 12.94 -3.02 -25.90
#